data_817e73a73d568d96434e2bba38b3efea
#
_entry.id   817e73a73d568d96434e2bba38b3efea
#
_cell.length_a   1.000
_cell.length_b   1.000
_cell.length_c   1.000
_cell.angle_alpha   90.00
_cell.angle_beta   90.00
_cell.angle_gamma   90.00
#
_symmetry.space_group_name_H-M   'P 1'
#
loop_
_entity.id
_entity.type
_entity.pdbx_description
1 polymer ?
#
loop_
_entity_poly.entity_id
_entity_poly.type
_entity_poly.pdbx_seq_one_letter_code
_entity_poly.pdbx_strand_id
1 'polypeptide(L)'
;MDYDVKSHLHEVIDHLPQGVRLVAISKYHPNEYIEAAYAEGQRVFGESHEQELRLKHQSLPQDIEWHFIGHLQTNKVKYIAPYVTMVEAVDSLKLLREINKQAEKCGRCIKVLLELHIAEEATKYGLTLDACRELLAAGEWREMQHVQICGLMMMASFVDDQEQIRREMQTARDFFDEIKAQYFADDDAFCERSWGMSDDYPIALETGSTMIRVGTKIFGPRVY
;
A
#
# COMPACT_ATOMS: atom_id res chain seq x y z
N MET A 1 -10.13 17.52 -20.56
CA MET A 1 -9.93 17.00 -19.19
C MET A 1 -10.26 18.17 -18.27
N ASP A 2 -11.39 18.09 -17.54
CA ASP A 2 -11.86 19.21 -16.71
C ASP A 2 -11.20 19.29 -15.31
N TYR A 3 -10.33 18.32 -14.99
CA TYR A 3 -9.65 18.24 -13.69
C TYR A 3 -8.12 18.40 -13.88
N ASP A 4 -7.53 19.34 -13.17
CA ASP A 4 -6.11 19.67 -13.28
C ASP A 4 -5.26 18.73 -12.39
N VAL A 5 -5.06 17.51 -12.89
CA VAL A 5 -4.26 16.48 -12.22
C VAL A 5 -2.84 16.96 -11.93
N LYS A 6 -2.24 17.74 -12.86
CA LYS A 6 -0.88 18.24 -12.73
C LYS A 6 -0.72 19.12 -11.49
N SER A 7 -1.52 20.19 -11.40
CA SER A 7 -1.43 21.12 -10.26
C SER A 7 -1.69 20.44 -8.93
N HIS A 8 -2.71 19.57 -8.87
CA HIS A 8 -3.03 18.84 -7.62
C HIS A 8 -1.96 17.82 -7.24
N LEU A 9 -1.30 17.17 -8.22
CA LEU A 9 -0.18 16.28 -7.94
C LEU A 9 0.98 17.06 -7.32
N HIS A 10 1.33 18.21 -7.88
CA HIS A 10 2.41 19.08 -7.36
C HIS A 10 2.07 19.60 -5.96
N GLU A 11 0.82 20.00 -5.69
CA GLU A 11 0.37 20.38 -4.34
C GLU A 11 0.66 19.29 -3.29
N VAL A 12 0.56 18.01 -3.65
CA VAL A 12 0.89 16.93 -2.74
C VAL A 12 2.41 16.74 -2.65
N ILE A 13 3.10 16.61 -3.78
CA ILE A 13 4.53 16.27 -3.82
C ILE A 13 5.39 17.34 -3.14
N ASP A 14 5.10 18.62 -3.36
CA ASP A 14 5.89 19.74 -2.86
C ASP A 14 5.85 19.86 -1.31
N HIS A 15 4.87 19.20 -0.68
CA HIS A 15 4.73 19.16 0.77
C HIS A 15 5.28 17.86 1.40
N LEU A 16 5.80 16.91 0.60
CA LEU A 16 6.34 15.67 1.14
C LEU A 16 7.77 15.86 1.66
N PRO A 17 8.06 15.38 2.86
CA PRO A 17 9.43 15.29 3.35
C PRO A 17 10.29 14.40 2.44
N GLN A 18 11.59 14.69 2.39
CA GLN A 18 12.54 13.86 1.67
C GLN A 18 12.47 12.40 2.15
N GLY A 19 12.39 11.46 1.21
CA GLY A 19 12.33 10.03 1.50
C GLY A 19 10.92 9.46 1.71
N VAL A 20 9.89 10.31 1.75
CA VAL A 20 8.50 9.84 1.74
C VAL A 20 8.03 9.62 0.31
N ARG A 21 7.45 8.46 0.03
CA ARG A 21 6.92 8.10 -1.29
C ARG A 21 5.42 8.35 -1.39
N LEU A 22 5.01 8.86 -2.54
CA LEU A 22 3.61 8.99 -2.91
C LEU A 22 3.17 7.77 -3.73
N VAL A 23 2.14 7.08 -3.27
CA VAL A 23 1.34 6.15 -4.07
C VAL A 23 0.11 6.91 -4.56
N ALA A 24 0.06 7.23 -5.84
CA ALA A 24 -1.08 7.92 -6.44
C ALA A 24 -2.22 6.93 -6.67
N ILE A 25 -3.31 7.06 -5.92
CA ILE A 25 -4.43 6.10 -5.94
C ILE A 25 -5.36 6.42 -7.10
N SER A 26 -5.26 5.63 -8.16
CA SER A 26 -5.90 5.86 -9.45
C SER A 26 -7.18 5.04 -9.69
N LYS A 27 -7.63 4.28 -8.70
CA LYS A 27 -8.85 3.48 -8.81
C LYS A 27 -10.07 4.31 -9.19
N TYR A 28 -10.88 3.77 -10.13
CA TYR A 28 -12.07 4.43 -10.70
C TYR A 28 -11.77 5.68 -11.54
N HIS A 29 -10.52 5.96 -11.86
CA HIS A 29 -10.16 7.06 -12.75
C HIS A 29 -9.71 6.55 -14.12
N PRO A 30 -10.00 7.27 -15.21
CA PRO A 30 -9.61 6.89 -16.55
C PRO A 30 -8.09 7.01 -16.77
N ASN A 31 -7.59 6.35 -17.82
CA ASN A 31 -6.16 6.29 -18.12
C ASN A 31 -5.54 7.66 -18.35
N GLU A 32 -6.27 8.61 -18.93
CA GLU A 32 -5.81 9.96 -19.22
C GLU A 32 -5.37 10.71 -17.96
N TYR A 33 -5.97 10.39 -16.80
CA TYR A 33 -5.57 10.99 -15.53
C TYR A 33 -4.23 10.41 -15.03
N ILE A 34 -4.03 9.10 -15.24
CA ILE A 34 -2.77 8.43 -14.89
C ILE A 34 -1.66 8.92 -15.82
N GLU A 35 -1.94 9.05 -17.12
CA GLU A 35 -1.00 9.58 -18.10
C GLU A 35 -0.59 11.02 -17.79
N ALA A 36 -1.52 11.86 -17.33
CA ALA A 36 -1.22 13.23 -16.89
C ALA A 36 -0.27 13.24 -15.67
N ALA A 37 -0.52 12.41 -14.66
CA ALA A 37 0.36 12.28 -13.51
C ALA A 37 1.72 11.66 -13.89
N TYR A 38 1.72 10.68 -14.79
CA TYR A 38 2.91 10.03 -15.31
C TYR A 38 3.82 11.01 -16.07
N ALA A 39 3.24 11.92 -16.87
CA ALA A 39 3.97 12.97 -17.59
C ALA A 39 4.71 13.94 -16.65
N GLU A 40 4.19 14.12 -15.42
CA GLU A 40 4.84 14.92 -14.37
C GLU A 40 5.86 14.10 -13.54
N GLY A 41 6.16 12.88 -13.93
CA GLY A 41 7.18 12.05 -13.28
C GLY A 41 6.65 11.05 -12.24
N GLN A 42 5.35 11.01 -11.96
CA GLN A 42 4.79 10.00 -11.05
C GLN A 42 4.93 8.61 -11.68
N ARG A 43 5.41 7.64 -10.88
CA ARG A 43 5.63 6.27 -11.34
C ARG A 43 4.89 5.24 -10.48
N VAL A 44 4.59 5.53 -9.23
CA VAL A 44 3.96 4.61 -8.29
C VAL A 44 2.47 4.88 -8.23
N PHE A 45 1.66 3.91 -8.68
CA PHE A 45 0.20 4.02 -8.69
C PHE A 45 -0.45 2.89 -7.92
N GLY A 46 -1.58 3.18 -7.28
CA GLY A 46 -2.30 2.22 -6.43
C GLY A 46 -3.70 1.88 -6.94
N GLU A 47 -3.98 0.58 -7.02
CA GLU A 47 -5.27 0.04 -7.45
C GLU A 47 -5.84 -0.93 -6.41
N SER A 48 -7.17 -1.03 -6.34
CA SER A 48 -7.84 -1.93 -5.39
C SER A 48 -8.64 -3.06 -6.04
N HIS A 49 -8.78 -3.07 -7.36
CA HIS A 49 -9.48 -4.08 -8.12
C HIS A 49 -8.58 -4.71 -9.18
N GLU A 50 -8.45 -6.02 -9.13
CA GLU A 50 -7.54 -6.77 -10.02
C GLU A 50 -7.88 -6.59 -11.50
N GLN A 51 -9.17 -6.53 -11.83
CA GLN A 51 -9.61 -6.36 -13.23
C GLN A 51 -9.23 -4.98 -13.77
N GLU A 52 -9.45 -3.93 -12.98
CA GLU A 52 -9.07 -2.57 -13.33
C GLU A 52 -7.55 -2.43 -13.47
N LEU A 53 -6.79 -2.94 -12.50
CA LEU A 53 -5.33 -2.95 -12.55
C LEU A 53 -4.81 -3.65 -13.81
N ARG A 54 -5.38 -4.81 -14.16
CA ARG A 54 -4.95 -5.56 -15.35
C ARG A 54 -5.18 -4.78 -16.64
N LEU A 55 -6.34 -4.13 -16.80
CA LEU A 55 -6.64 -3.32 -17.97
C LEU A 55 -5.70 -2.11 -18.09
N LYS A 56 -5.45 -1.43 -16.97
CA LYS A 56 -4.53 -0.28 -16.91
C LYS A 56 -3.09 -0.70 -17.24
N HIS A 57 -2.60 -1.79 -16.65
CA HIS A 57 -1.26 -2.31 -16.97
C HIS A 57 -1.09 -2.64 -18.46
N GLN A 58 -2.13 -3.14 -19.14
CA GLN A 58 -2.07 -3.47 -20.56
C GLN A 58 -2.00 -2.25 -21.48
N SER A 59 -2.53 -1.11 -21.04
CA SER A 59 -2.71 0.09 -21.87
C SER A 59 -1.81 1.26 -21.51
N LEU A 60 -1.15 1.22 -20.35
CA LEU A 60 -0.31 2.29 -19.84
C LEU A 60 1.20 1.92 -19.90
N PRO A 61 2.12 2.87 -19.70
CA PRO A 61 3.56 2.62 -19.71
C PRO A 61 3.99 1.48 -18.78
N GLN A 62 4.91 0.63 -19.26
CA GLN A 62 5.32 -0.60 -18.57
C GLN A 62 6.29 -0.36 -17.41
N ASP A 63 6.81 0.86 -17.25
CA ASP A 63 7.65 1.28 -16.13
C ASP A 63 6.86 1.86 -14.96
N ILE A 64 5.53 1.80 -15.02
CA ILE A 64 4.68 2.11 -13.87
C ILE A 64 4.86 1.03 -12.81
N GLU A 65 5.14 1.46 -11.59
CA GLU A 65 5.20 0.64 -10.39
C GLU A 65 3.79 0.49 -9.79
N TRP A 66 3.17 -0.66 -10.03
CA TRP A 66 1.82 -0.92 -9.56
C TRP A 66 1.80 -1.45 -8.13
N HIS A 67 1.09 -0.75 -7.24
CA HIS A 67 0.78 -1.21 -5.90
C HIS A 67 -0.67 -1.71 -5.83
N PHE A 68 -0.88 -2.90 -5.30
CA PHE A 68 -2.21 -3.40 -5.01
C PHE A 68 -2.56 -3.09 -3.56
N ILE A 69 -3.60 -2.26 -3.34
CA ILE A 69 -3.91 -1.67 -2.03
C ILE A 69 -5.30 -2.08 -1.49
N GLY A 70 -6.03 -2.93 -2.18
CA GLY A 70 -7.34 -3.42 -1.77
C GLY A 70 -7.30 -4.86 -1.27
N HIS A 71 -8.40 -5.34 -0.69
CA HIS A 71 -8.51 -6.74 -0.29
C HIS A 71 -8.29 -7.68 -1.50
N LEU A 72 -7.30 -8.53 -1.41
CA LEU A 72 -6.88 -9.43 -2.48
C LEU A 72 -7.32 -10.86 -2.20
N GLN A 73 -8.30 -11.34 -2.94
CA GLN A 73 -8.70 -12.75 -2.90
C GLN A 73 -7.57 -13.63 -3.49
N THR A 74 -7.29 -14.77 -2.85
CA THR A 74 -6.21 -15.68 -3.27
C THR A 74 -6.31 -16.14 -4.72
N ASN A 75 -7.51 -16.41 -5.22
CA ASN A 75 -7.75 -16.81 -6.61
C ASN A 75 -7.45 -15.70 -7.65
N LYS A 76 -7.29 -14.45 -7.20
CA LYS A 76 -6.99 -13.28 -8.03
C LYS A 76 -5.49 -12.96 -8.11
N VAL A 77 -4.68 -13.45 -7.19
CA VAL A 77 -3.23 -13.21 -7.14
C VAL A 77 -2.54 -13.52 -8.48
N LYS A 78 -2.89 -14.63 -9.11
CA LYS A 78 -2.32 -15.08 -10.40
C LYS A 78 -2.43 -14.05 -11.53
N TYR A 79 -3.40 -13.13 -11.47
CA TYR A 79 -3.61 -12.14 -12.53
C TYR A 79 -2.73 -10.91 -12.38
N ILE A 80 -2.25 -10.61 -11.16
CA ILE A 80 -1.41 -9.44 -10.89
C ILE A 80 0.06 -9.81 -10.63
N ALA A 81 0.34 -11.03 -10.19
CA ALA A 81 1.70 -11.50 -9.89
C ALA A 81 2.72 -11.28 -11.02
N PRO A 82 2.37 -11.37 -12.32
CA PRO A 82 3.34 -11.13 -13.39
C PRO A 82 3.93 -9.72 -13.42
N TYR A 83 3.26 -8.70 -12.87
CA TYR A 83 3.68 -7.31 -13.06
C TYR A 83 3.55 -6.42 -11.80
N VAL A 84 2.75 -6.79 -10.80
CA VAL A 84 2.61 -5.98 -9.58
C VAL A 84 3.96 -5.80 -8.89
N THR A 85 4.23 -4.58 -8.44
CA THR A 85 5.49 -4.25 -7.74
C THR A 85 5.36 -4.53 -6.25
N MET A 86 4.23 -4.17 -5.66
CA MET A 86 3.96 -4.36 -4.24
C MET A 86 2.50 -4.72 -3.98
N VAL A 87 2.26 -5.65 -3.06
CA VAL A 87 0.93 -5.90 -2.47
C VAL A 87 0.94 -5.38 -1.05
N GLU A 88 0.20 -4.28 -0.81
CA GLU A 88 0.17 -3.64 0.51
C GLU A 88 -0.88 -4.22 1.46
N ALA A 89 -1.82 -4.99 0.94
CA ALA A 89 -2.99 -5.49 1.67
C ALA A 89 -2.88 -6.99 2.01
N VAL A 90 -1.75 -7.41 2.60
CA VAL A 90 -1.60 -8.82 3.04
C VAL A 90 -2.16 -8.99 4.44
N ASP A 91 -3.32 -9.63 4.53
CA ASP A 91 -4.12 -9.80 5.75
C ASP A 91 -4.09 -11.23 6.34
N SER A 92 -3.32 -12.14 5.74
CA SER A 92 -3.27 -13.53 6.20
C SER A 92 -2.07 -14.29 5.67
N LEU A 93 -1.63 -15.31 6.42
CA LEU A 93 -0.60 -16.24 5.98
C LEU A 93 -1.03 -17.01 4.71
N LYS A 94 -2.33 -17.28 4.57
CA LYS A 94 -2.89 -17.92 3.37
C LYS A 94 -2.65 -17.08 2.12
N LEU A 95 -2.88 -15.78 2.20
CA LEU A 95 -2.64 -14.86 1.09
C LEU A 95 -1.14 -14.75 0.80
N LEU A 96 -0.32 -14.63 1.84
CA LEU A 96 1.14 -14.57 1.70
C LEU A 96 1.70 -15.79 0.97
N ARG A 97 1.26 -17.02 1.34
CA ARG A 97 1.61 -18.26 0.64
C ARG A 97 1.22 -18.24 -0.84
N GLU A 98 0.01 -17.75 -1.14
CA GLU A 98 -0.45 -17.70 -2.53
C GLU A 98 0.33 -16.67 -3.35
N ILE A 99 0.69 -15.51 -2.78
CA ILE A 99 1.56 -14.54 -3.44
C ILE A 99 2.92 -15.17 -3.74
N ASN A 100 3.54 -15.82 -2.76
CA ASN A 100 4.82 -16.50 -2.95
C ASN A 100 4.76 -17.54 -4.09
N LYS A 101 3.74 -18.40 -4.08
CA LYS A 101 3.51 -19.43 -5.10
C LYS A 101 3.32 -18.86 -6.50
N GLN A 102 2.56 -17.78 -6.65
CA GLN A 102 2.32 -17.18 -7.96
C GLN A 102 3.53 -16.36 -8.45
N ALA A 103 4.25 -15.71 -7.54
CA ALA A 103 5.50 -15.02 -7.84
C ALA A 103 6.59 -16.00 -8.32
N GLU A 104 6.71 -17.18 -7.68
CA GLU A 104 7.59 -18.26 -8.12
C GLU A 104 7.33 -18.67 -9.57
N LYS A 105 6.06 -18.90 -9.92
CA LYS A 105 5.66 -19.25 -11.29
C LYS A 105 6.03 -18.19 -12.33
N CYS A 106 6.11 -16.94 -11.90
CA CYS A 106 6.51 -15.82 -12.76
C CYS A 106 8.02 -15.53 -12.72
N GLY A 107 8.80 -16.28 -11.94
CA GLY A 107 10.23 -16.04 -11.73
C GLY A 107 10.53 -14.70 -11.07
N ARG A 108 9.63 -14.23 -10.18
CA ARG A 108 9.72 -12.91 -9.52
C ARG A 108 9.81 -13.06 -8.01
N CYS A 109 10.23 -11.98 -7.36
CA CYS A 109 10.03 -11.73 -5.94
C CYS A 109 9.14 -10.49 -5.80
N ILE A 110 8.00 -10.63 -5.10
CA ILE A 110 7.01 -9.55 -4.93
C ILE A 110 7.16 -8.96 -3.54
N LYS A 111 7.28 -7.63 -3.47
CA LYS A 111 7.27 -6.89 -2.20
C LYS A 111 5.87 -6.91 -1.60
N VAL A 112 5.79 -7.07 -0.29
CA VAL A 112 4.50 -7.09 0.42
C VAL A 112 4.57 -6.27 1.71
N LEU A 113 3.42 -5.71 2.10
CA LEU A 113 3.21 -5.14 3.43
C LEU A 113 2.15 -5.95 4.15
N LEU A 114 2.32 -6.16 5.44
CA LEU A 114 1.28 -6.76 6.28
C LEU A 114 0.27 -5.66 6.64
N GLU A 115 -1.00 -5.90 6.29
CA GLU A 115 -2.09 -4.97 6.59
C GLU A 115 -2.56 -5.16 8.02
N LEU A 116 -2.51 -4.08 8.80
CA LEU A 116 -2.97 -4.05 10.18
C LEU A 116 -4.41 -3.53 10.28
N HIS A 117 -5.20 -4.18 11.12
CA HIS A 117 -6.50 -3.71 11.56
C HIS A 117 -6.37 -3.08 12.96
N ILE A 118 -6.24 -1.76 13.00
CA ILE A 118 -6.15 -0.95 14.23
C ILE A 118 -7.43 -0.12 14.41
N ALA A 119 -8.05 0.28 13.30
CA ALA A 119 -9.28 1.05 13.30
C ALA A 119 -10.43 0.34 14.07
N GLU A 120 -11.31 1.12 14.68
CA GLU A 120 -12.44 0.59 15.45
C GLU A 120 -13.54 -0.05 14.59
N GLU A 121 -13.57 0.24 13.27
CA GLU A 121 -14.60 -0.31 12.38
C GLU A 121 -14.35 -1.80 12.10
N ALA A 122 -15.24 -2.64 12.59
CA ALA A 122 -15.18 -4.11 12.43
C ALA A 122 -15.24 -4.61 10.96
N THR A 123 -15.59 -3.73 10.02
CA THR A 123 -15.70 -4.04 8.59
C THR A 123 -14.40 -3.91 7.82
N LYS A 124 -13.33 -3.39 8.43
CA LYS A 124 -12.01 -3.26 7.78
C LYS A 124 -11.27 -4.59 7.79
N TYR A 125 -10.54 -4.83 6.71
CA TYR A 125 -9.61 -5.94 6.59
C TYR A 125 -8.33 -5.68 7.39
N GLY A 126 -7.49 -6.68 7.51
CA GLY A 126 -6.20 -6.60 8.16
C GLY A 126 -6.04 -7.57 9.31
N LEU A 127 -4.80 -7.77 9.71
CA LEU A 127 -4.40 -8.55 10.88
C LEU A 127 -4.56 -7.71 12.14
N THR A 128 -5.13 -8.25 13.19
CA THR A 128 -4.95 -7.66 14.53
C THR A 128 -3.46 -7.71 14.89
N LEU A 129 -3.01 -6.87 15.83
CA LEU A 129 -1.61 -6.87 16.25
C LEU A 129 -1.16 -8.26 16.72
N ASP A 130 -2.04 -8.97 17.46
CA ASP A 130 -1.75 -10.34 17.94
C ASP A 130 -1.70 -11.35 16.80
N ALA A 131 -2.62 -11.29 15.85
CA ALA A 131 -2.60 -12.15 14.67
C ALA A 131 -1.34 -11.93 13.82
N CYS A 132 -0.87 -10.68 13.72
CA CYS A 132 0.40 -10.35 13.05
C CYS A 132 1.60 -10.95 13.80
N ARG A 133 1.63 -10.83 15.15
CA ARG A 133 2.67 -11.47 15.98
C ARG A 133 2.68 -12.98 15.80
N GLU A 134 1.52 -13.61 15.82
CA GLU A 134 1.37 -15.08 15.63
C GLU A 134 1.88 -15.50 14.25
N LEU A 135 1.52 -14.78 13.18
CA LEU A 135 2.00 -15.03 11.83
C LEU A 135 3.53 -14.98 11.76
N LEU A 136 4.12 -13.96 12.34
CA LEU A 136 5.58 -13.77 12.30
C LEU A 136 6.30 -14.79 13.20
N ALA A 137 5.75 -15.10 14.38
CA ALA A 137 6.31 -16.09 15.32
C ALA A 137 6.27 -17.52 14.75
N ALA A 138 5.27 -17.85 13.93
CA ALA A 138 5.20 -19.15 13.24
C ALA A 138 6.38 -19.39 12.30
N GLY A 139 7.03 -18.32 11.80
CA GLY A 139 8.30 -18.40 11.09
C GLY A 139 8.23 -18.91 9.66
N GLU A 140 7.08 -19.40 9.19
CA GLU A 140 6.93 -19.98 7.84
C GLU A 140 7.29 -19.01 6.71
N TRP A 141 7.06 -17.73 6.92
CA TRP A 141 7.40 -16.68 5.93
C TRP A 141 8.89 -16.63 5.58
N ARG A 142 9.78 -17.11 6.48
CA ARG A 142 11.23 -17.16 6.25
C ARG A 142 11.64 -18.14 5.16
N GLU A 143 10.81 -19.14 4.92
CA GLU A 143 11.03 -20.14 3.85
C GLU A 143 10.52 -19.67 2.47
N MET A 144 9.83 -18.53 2.42
CA MET A 144 9.23 -17.99 1.21
C MET A 144 10.25 -17.12 0.45
N GLN A 145 10.79 -17.64 -0.65
CA GLN A 145 11.86 -16.99 -1.43
C GLN A 145 11.36 -16.03 -2.50
N HIS A 146 10.05 -15.99 -2.74
CA HIS A 146 9.45 -15.21 -3.82
C HIS A 146 8.54 -14.08 -3.30
N VAL A 147 8.57 -13.82 -2.00
CA VAL A 147 7.98 -12.62 -1.38
C VAL A 147 9.00 -11.96 -0.47
N GLN A 148 8.91 -10.64 -0.36
CA GLN A 148 9.71 -9.85 0.56
C GLN A 148 8.77 -9.00 1.42
N ILE A 149 8.72 -9.27 2.72
CA ILE A 149 7.96 -8.45 3.66
C ILE A 149 8.76 -7.17 3.91
N CYS A 150 8.26 -6.03 3.40
CA CYS A 150 8.97 -4.75 3.45
C CYS A 150 8.49 -3.82 4.56
N GLY A 151 7.43 -4.18 5.27
CA GLY A 151 6.88 -3.33 6.32
C GLY A 151 5.40 -3.58 6.58
N LEU A 152 4.75 -2.53 7.09
CA LEU A 152 3.35 -2.57 7.51
C LEU A 152 2.51 -1.55 6.74
N MET A 153 1.23 -1.86 6.55
CA MET A 153 0.22 -0.95 6.05
C MET A 153 -0.93 -0.86 7.04
N MET A 154 -1.52 0.32 7.19
CA MET A 154 -2.77 0.51 7.93
C MET A 154 -3.62 1.62 7.34
N MET A 155 -4.89 1.62 7.69
CA MET A 155 -5.85 2.70 7.45
C MET A 155 -6.46 3.10 8.79
N ALA A 156 -6.36 4.39 9.13
CA ALA A 156 -7.00 4.91 10.33
C ALA A 156 -8.53 4.90 10.20
N SER A 157 -9.22 5.04 11.32
CA SER A 157 -10.67 5.21 11.37
C SER A 157 -11.10 6.42 10.53
N PHE A 158 -12.25 6.28 9.86
CA PHE A 158 -12.82 7.38 9.08
C PHE A 158 -13.68 8.27 10.00
N VAL A 159 -12.99 9.13 10.75
CA VAL A 159 -13.58 10.04 11.74
C VAL A 159 -12.95 11.43 11.64
N ASP A 160 -13.62 12.45 12.19
CA ASP A 160 -13.11 13.82 12.25
C ASP A 160 -12.15 14.05 13.45
N ASP A 161 -12.08 13.11 14.39
CA ASP A 161 -11.21 13.19 15.57
C ASP A 161 -9.74 12.93 15.19
N GLN A 162 -9.00 14.01 14.97
CA GLN A 162 -7.58 13.94 14.61
C GLN A 162 -6.72 13.29 15.70
N GLU A 163 -7.09 13.41 16.97
CA GLU A 163 -6.36 12.77 18.06
C GLU A 163 -6.56 11.25 18.08
N GLN A 164 -7.75 10.77 17.70
CA GLN A 164 -7.98 9.34 17.51
C GLN A 164 -7.12 8.83 16.34
N ILE A 165 -7.15 9.50 15.19
CA ILE A 165 -6.33 9.16 14.02
C ILE A 165 -4.85 9.11 14.42
N ARG A 166 -4.36 10.11 15.14
CA ARG A 166 -2.97 10.17 15.61
C ARG A 166 -2.60 8.98 16.52
N ARG A 167 -3.48 8.64 17.48
CA ARG A 167 -3.26 7.48 18.36
C ARG A 167 -3.20 6.18 17.61
N GLU A 168 -4.08 5.98 16.64
CA GLU A 168 -4.09 4.76 15.79
C GLU A 168 -2.80 4.64 14.97
N MET A 169 -2.36 5.73 14.33
CA MET A 169 -1.12 5.76 13.55
C MET A 169 0.12 5.60 14.44
N GLN A 170 0.12 6.18 15.65
CA GLN A 170 1.20 5.97 16.62
C GLN A 170 1.26 4.52 17.08
N THR A 171 0.11 3.87 17.30
CA THR A 171 0.04 2.44 17.61
C THR A 171 0.67 1.60 16.50
N ALA A 172 0.39 1.93 15.23
CA ALA A 172 1.02 1.24 14.10
C ALA A 172 2.54 1.47 14.07
N ARG A 173 2.99 2.67 14.39
CA ARG A 173 4.41 3.01 14.45
C ARG A 173 5.13 2.24 15.55
N ASP A 174 4.58 2.23 16.76
CA ASP A 174 5.16 1.50 17.88
C ASP A 174 5.24 0.00 17.60
N PHE A 175 4.19 -0.54 16.97
CA PHE A 175 4.16 -1.93 16.53
C PHE A 175 5.19 -2.22 15.43
N PHE A 176 5.36 -1.30 14.47
CA PHE A 176 6.40 -1.43 13.45
C PHE A 176 7.79 -1.54 14.10
N ASP A 177 8.10 -0.67 15.06
CA ASP A 177 9.40 -0.66 15.74
C ASP A 177 9.60 -1.95 16.57
N GLU A 178 8.55 -2.47 17.24
CA GLU A 178 8.55 -3.77 17.91
C GLU A 178 8.90 -4.90 16.94
N ILE A 179 8.15 -5.02 15.84
CA ILE A 179 8.30 -6.10 14.86
C ILE A 179 9.67 -6.02 14.17
N LYS A 180 10.13 -4.80 13.82
CA LYS A 180 11.44 -4.61 13.24
C LYS A 180 12.55 -5.11 14.17
N ALA A 181 12.52 -4.72 15.43
CA ALA A 181 13.53 -5.15 16.39
C ALA A 181 13.53 -6.67 16.63
N GLN A 182 12.36 -7.30 16.62
CA GLN A 182 12.22 -8.71 16.96
C GLN A 182 12.50 -9.66 15.79
N TYR A 183 12.07 -9.30 14.56
CA TYR A 183 12.07 -10.21 13.41
C TYR A 183 12.92 -9.74 12.23
N PHE A 184 13.21 -8.45 12.12
CA PHE A 184 13.82 -7.82 10.94
C PHE A 184 14.97 -6.86 11.31
N ALA A 185 15.66 -7.08 12.45
CA ALA A 185 16.70 -6.17 12.95
C ALA A 185 17.83 -5.97 11.93
N ASP A 186 18.23 -7.03 11.23
CA ASP A 186 19.31 -7.03 10.24
C ASP A 186 18.77 -6.96 8.79
N ASP A 187 17.46 -6.73 8.60
CA ASP A 187 16.85 -6.63 7.28
C ASP A 187 16.49 -5.17 6.95
N ASP A 188 17.36 -4.52 6.17
CA ASP A 188 17.15 -3.14 5.72
C ASP A 188 15.93 -2.98 4.81
N ALA A 189 15.45 -4.06 4.19
CA ALA A 189 14.26 -4.02 3.33
C ALA A 189 12.97 -3.85 4.12
N PHE A 190 12.93 -4.24 5.40
CA PHE A 190 11.81 -3.96 6.29
C PHE A 190 11.87 -2.52 6.81
N CYS A 191 11.43 -1.57 6.01
CA CYS A 191 11.50 -0.14 6.29
C CYS A 191 10.21 0.63 5.97
N GLU A 192 9.24 0.00 5.32
CA GLU A 192 8.06 0.69 4.81
C GLU A 192 6.97 0.80 5.86
N ARG A 193 6.47 2.01 6.00
CA ARG A 193 5.34 2.39 6.85
C ARG A 193 4.32 3.09 5.96
N SER A 194 3.36 2.30 5.44
CA SER A 194 2.34 2.80 4.53
C SER A 194 1.07 3.15 5.28
N TRP A 195 0.93 4.41 5.66
CA TRP A 195 -0.29 4.98 6.20
C TRP A 195 -0.43 6.45 5.84
N GLY A 196 -1.66 6.95 5.97
CA GLY A 196 -2.04 8.28 5.50
C GLY A 196 -2.70 8.27 4.12
N MET A 197 -3.89 8.83 4.07
CA MET A 197 -4.70 9.02 2.87
C MET A 197 -4.96 10.52 2.63
N SER A 198 -5.81 10.85 1.67
CA SER A 198 -6.06 12.24 1.26
C SER A 198 -6.38 13.19 2.42
N ASP A 199 -7.08 12.73 3.44
CA ASP A 199 -7.59 13.60 4.52
C ASP A 199 -6.69 13.60 5.76
N ASP A 200 -5.85 12.56 5.95
CA ASP A 200 -5.09 12.33 7.17
C ASP A 200 -3.57 12.18 6.96
N TYR A 201 -3.05 12.27 5.72
CA TYR A 201 -1.62 12.11 5.46
C TYR A 201 -0.72 13.13 6.20
N PRO A 202 -1.14 14.35 6.53
CA PRO A 202 -0.31 15.23 7.36
C PRO A 202 -0.02 14.63 8.73
N ILE A 203 -1.02 14.00 9.37
CA ILE A 203 -0.85 13.30 10.66
C ILE A 203 0.04 12.07 10.47
N ALA A 204 -0.11 11.36 9.34
CA ALA A 204 0.73 10.22 9.01
C ALA A 204 2.22 10.60 8.90
N LEU A 205 2.53 11.75 8.32
CA LEU A 205 3.90 12.25 8.23
C LEU A 205 4.49 12.54 9.61
N GLU A 206 3.71 13.12 10.51
CA GLU A 206 4.12 13.39 11.90
C GLU A 206 4.40 12.09 12.68
N THR A 207 3.67 11.01 12.36
CA THR A 207 3.84 9.68 12.97
C THR A 207 4.86 8.79 12.24
N GLY A 208 5.60 9.35 11.27
CA GLY A 208 6.73 8.69 10.63
C GLY A 208 6.38 7.76 9.48
N SER A 209 5.28 8.00 8.78
CA SER A 209 4.97 7.32 7.52
C SER A 209 6.09 7.51 6.49
N THR A 210 6.46 6.45 5.77
CA THR A 210 7.41 6.48 4.65
C THR A 210 6.71 6.43 3.30
N MET A 211 5.40 6.14 3.32
CA MET A 211 4.60 5.98 2.12
C MET A 211 3.16 6.45 2.39
N ILE A 212 2.68 7.41 1.60
CA ILE A 212 1.30 7.90 1.68
C ILE A 212 0.50 7.48 0.44
N ARG A 213 -0.80 7.28 0.60
CA ARG A 213 -1.72 6.84 -0.46
C ARG A 213 -2.77 7.90 -0.72
N VAL A 214 -2.55 8.73 -1.74
CA VAL A 214 -3.42 9.87 -2.03
C VAL A 214 -4.12 9.69 -3.36
N GLY A 215 -5.43 9.81 -3.38
CA GLY A 215 -6.28 9.67 -4.56
C GLY A 215 -7.08 10.93 -4.85
N THR A 216 -8.11 11.18 -4.05
CA THR A 216 -9.10 12.26 -4.29
C THR A 216 -8.48 13.65 -4.42
N LYS A 217 -7.41 13.94 -3.66
CA LYS A 217 -6.70 15.21 -3.80
C LYS A 217 -6.00 15.37 -5.14
N ILE A 218 -5.54 14.27 -5.76
CA ILE A 218 -4.80 14.30 -7.04
C ILE A 218 -5.75 14.19 -8.22
N PHE A 219 -6.68 13.24 -8.19
CA PHE A 219 -7.51 12.86 -9.33
C PHE A 219 -8.96 13.38 -9.24
N GLY A 220 -9.35 13.98 -8.12
CA GLY A 220 -10.71 14.43 -7.89
C GLY A 220 -11.68 13.34 -7.43
N PRO A 221 -12.99 13.63 -7.45
CA PRO A 221 -14.03 12.67 -7.10
C PRO A 221 -14.01 11.46 -8.03
N ARG A 222 -14.32 10.29 -7.48
CA ARG A 222 -14.35 9.04 -8.24
C ARG A 222 -15.44 9.06 -9.30
N VAL A 223 -15.14 8.55 -10.50
CA VAL A 223 -16.07 8.34 -11.60
C VAL A 223 -16.45 6.86 -11.60
N TYR A 224 -17.71 6.56 -11.23
CA TYR A 224 -18.23 5.19 -11.16
C TYR A 224 -18.88 4.77 -12.49
#